data_0b5ead1126592d12d8378ad275f8941f
#
_entry.id   0b5ead1126592d12d8378ad275f8941f
#
_cell.length_a   1.000
_cell.length_b   1.000
_cell.length_c   1.000
_cell.angle_alpha   90.00
_cell.angle_beta   90.00
_cell.angle_gamma   90.00
#
_symmetry.space_group_name_H-M   'P 1'
#
loop_
_entity.id
_entity.type
_entity.pdbx_description
1 polymer ?
#
loop_
_entity_poly.entity_id
_entity_poly.type
_entity_poly.pdbx_seq_one_letter_code
_entity_poly.pdbx_strand_id
1 'polypeptide(L)'
;MPNVVQLGDTYHIEGRPREDFKIVNVYHPSNIPGKAVVIISIDMVPNAATPPHTHSGAAAIAMMIDGVVLNQMNCDEPIVSQKGEMWYEAPGCHHVRSENNGSEGAKFLAVLIIDDQVIKDGLHNIIVLDADREGTAA
;
A
#
# COMPACT_ATOMS: atom_id res chain seq x y z
N MET A 1 -8.82 12.80 -11.47
CA MET A 1 -7.74 12.08 -10.76
C MET A 1 -6.63 13.05 -10.40
N PRO A 2 -6.11 13.00 -9.17
CA PRO A 2 -4.94 13.80 -8.82
C PRO A 2 -3.75 13.44 -9.72
N ASN A 3 -2.94 14.43 -10.04
CA ASN A 3 -1.75 14.21 -10.87
C ASN A 3 -0.66 13.50 -10.08
N VAL A 4 0.00 12.54 -10.73
CA VAL A 4 1.21 11.90 -10.21
C VAL A 4 2.39 12.65 -10.81
N VAL A 5 3.30 13.12 -9.95
CA VAL A 5 4.48 13.86 -10.37
C VAL A 5 5.74 13.16 -9.88
N GLN A 6 6.83 13.28 -10.64
CA GLN A 6 8.12 12.72 -10.24
C GLN A 6 8.96 13.79 -9.55
N LEU A 7 9.43 13.46 -8.33
CA LEU A 7 10.32 14.32 -7.55
C LEU A 7 11.58 13.52 -7.23
N GLY A 8 12.66 13.80 -7.97
CA GLY A 8 13.88 13.01 -7.89
C GLY A 8 13.63 11.58 -8.39
N ASP A 9 13.91 10.59 -7.55
CA ASP A 9 13.76 9.18 -7.91
C ASP A 9 12.39 8.60 -7.51
N THR A 10 11.48 9.42 -6.96
CA THR A 10 10.20 8.94 -6.45
C THR A 10 9.03 9.65 -7.11
N TYR A 11 7.89 8.97 -7.11
CA TYR A 11 6.62 9.52 -7.59
C TYR A 11 5.74 9.91 -6.40
N HIS A 12 5.01 11.00 -6.56
CA HIS A 12 4.12 11.55 -5.53
C HIS A 12 2.80 11.96 -6.18
N ILE A 13 1.74 11.98 -5.38
CA ILE A 13 0.57 12.77 -5.74
C ILE A 13 0.98 14.24 -5.59
N GLU A 14 0.69 15.06 -6.58
CA GLU A 14 1.12 16.45 -6.61
C GLU A 14 0.77 17.20 -5.33
N GLY A 15 1.78 17.82 -4.72
CA GLY A 15 1.63 18.59 -3.47
C GLY A 15 1.48 17.75 -2.20
N ARG A 16 1.67 16.42 -2.29
CA ARG A 16 1.45 15.53 -1.15
C ARG A 16 2.68 14.67 -0.86
N PRO A 17 3.08 14.53 0.42
CA PRO A 17 4.17 13.62 0.77
C PRO A 17 3.71 12.16 0.64
N ARG A 18 4.69 11.27 0.52
CA ARG A 18 4.47 9.83 0.47
C ARG A 18 4.28 9.27 1.88
N GLU A 19 3.75 8.08 1.94
CA GLU A 19 3.71 7.27 3.14
C GLU A 19 5.13 6.87 3.58
N ASP A 20 5.29 6.54 4.86
CA ASP A 20 6.48 5.90 5.39
C ASP A 20 6.11 4.48 5.80
N PHE A 21 6.77 3.47 5.23
CA PHE A 21 6.46 2.10 5.59
C PHE A 21 7.71 1.36 6.08
N LYS A 22 7.47 0.43 6.99
CA LYS A 22 8.51 -0.44 7.56
C LYS A 22 8.04 -1.88 7.50
N ILE A 23 8.95 -2.77 7.10
CA ILE A 23 8.71 -4.20 7.23
C ILE A 23 8.91 -4.56 8.69
N VAL A 24 7.85 -5.06 9.32
CA VAL A 24 7.90 -5.46 10.74
C VAL A 24 8.41 -6.90 10.84
N ASN A 25 7.88 -7.79 10.00
CA ASN A 25 8.29 -9.19 10.02
C ASN A 25 7.86 -9.90 8.72
N VAL A 26 8.50 -11.04 8.47
CA VAL A 26 8.16 -11.94 7.36
C VAL A 26 8.08 -13.35 7.92
N TYR A 27 6.98 -14.04 7.65
CA TYR A 27 6.75 -15.42 8.09
C TYR A 27 6.50 -16.31 6.89
N HIS A 28 6.86 -17.60 7.04
CA HIS A 28 6.63 -18.64 6.02
C HIS A 28 5.84 -19.79 6.65
N PRO A 29 4.52 -19.64 6.86
CA PRO A 29 3.72 -20.69 7.50
C PRO A 29 3.68 -21.95 6.65
N SER A 30 3.89 -23.09 7.28
CA SER A 30 3.95 -24.39 6.58
C SER A 30 2.61 -24.84 6.01
N ASN A 31 1.50 -24.28 6.52
CA ASN A 31 0.16 -24.61 6.06
C ASN A 31 -0.27 -23.81 4.80
N ILE A 32 0.57 -22.88 4.34
CA ILE A 32 0.37 -22.17 3.06
C ILE A 32 1.69 -22.24 2.27
N PRO A 33 2.07 -23.44 1.81
CA PRO A 33 3.36 -23.62 1.12
C PRO A 33 3.46 -22.73 -0.12
N GLY A 34 4.67 -22.20 -0.35
CA GLY A 34 4.93 -21.29 -1.47
C GLY A 34 4.53 -19.86 -1.23
N LYS A 35 3.98 -19.54 -0.05
CA LYS A 35 3.56 -18.19 0.32
C LYS A 35 4.36 -17.65 1.49
N ALA A 36 4.48 -16.34 1.56
CA ALA A 36 5.00 -15.64 2.72
C ALA A 36 3.92 -14.70 3.27
N VAL A 37 4.01 -14.43 4.56
CA VAL A 37 3.18 -13.43 5.22
C VAL A 37 4.10 -12.27 5.61
N VAL A 38 3.88 -11.11 5.02
CA VAL A 38 4.69 -9.92 5.26
C VAL A 38 3.87 -8.93 6.09
N ILE A 39 4.39 -8.55 7.24
CA ILE A 39 3.74 -7.58 8.12
C ILE A 39 4.41 -6.22 7.93
N ILE A 40 3.62 -5.21 7.61
CA ILE A 40 4.11 -3.86 7.32
C ILE A 40 3.41 -2.86 8.23
N SER A 41 4.17 -1.92 8.77
CA SER A 41 3.62 -0.76 9.49
C SER A 41 3.74 0.46 8.57
N ILE A 42 2.63 1.17 8.39
CA ILE A 42 2.58 2.35 7.52
C ILE A 42 2.17 3.57 8.35
N ASP A 43 2.96 4.63 8.23
CA ASP A 43 2.66 5.93 8.83
C ASP A 43 2.42 6.94 7.71
N MET A 44 1.35 7.72 7.86
CA MET A 44 0.98 8.77 6.92
C MET A 44 0.83 10.09 7.69
N VAL A 45 1.75 11.03 7.48
CA VAL A 45 1.61 12.38 8.01
C VAL A 45 0.37 13.04 7.39
N PRO A 46 -0.16 14.13 7.99
CA PRO A 46 -1.28 14.83 7.36
C PRO A 46 -0.98 15.18 5.91
N ASN A 47 -1.96 15.02 5.05
CA ASN A 47 -1.87 15.24 3.61
C ASN A 47 -1.07 14.19 2.83
N ALA A 48 -0.49 13.17 3.47
CA ALA A 48 0.24 12.12 2.75
C ALA A 48 -0.70 11.33 1.84
N ALA A 49 -0.16 10.88 0.71
CA ALA A 49 -0.87 10.02 -0.23
C ALA A 49 0.10 9.09 -0.94
N THR A 50 -0.33 7.86 -1.18
CA THR A 50 0.39 6.91 -2.00
C THR A 50 -0.21 6.93 -3.41
N PRO A 51 0.61 7.08 -4.46
CA PRO A 51 0.11 7.01 -5.83
C PRO A 51 -0.53 5.65 -6.14
N PRO A 52 -1.34 5.56 -7.20
CA PRO A 52 -1.95 4.29 -7.61
C PRO A 52 -0.93 3.17 -7.75
N HIS A 53 -1.25 1.99 -7.22
CA HIS A 53 -0.32 0.87 -7.16
C HIS A 53 -1.02 -0.48 -7.04
N THR A 54 -0.23 -1.54 -7.20
CA THR A 54 -0.61 -2.92 -6.95
C THR A 54 0.41 -3.56 -6.01
N HIS A 55 0.14 -4.79 -5.57
CA HIS A 55 1.00 -5.50 -4.61
C HIS A 55 1.56 -6.81 -5.16
N SER A 56 1.84 -6.86 -6.47
CA SER A 56 2.42 -8.05 -7.14
C SER A 56 1.61 -9.32 -6.90
N GLY A 57 0.28 -9.21 -6.91
CA GLY A 57 -0.61 -10.35 -6.73
C GLY A 57 -0.86 -10.76 -5.29
N ALA A 58 -0.31 -10.02 -4.30
CA ALA A 58 -0.57 -10.32 -2.90
C ALA A 58 -2.01 -9.99 -2.51
N ALA A 59 -2.54 -10.78 -1.57
CA ALA A 59 -3.72 -10.37 -0.82
C ALA A 59 -3.23 -9.48 0.33
N ALA A 60 -3.93 -8.40 0.61
CA ALA A 60 -3.59 -7.51 1.72
C ALA A 60 -4.77 -7.35 2.66
N ILE A 61 -4.49 -7.42 3.96
CA ILE A 61 -5.45 -7.15 5.01
C ILE A 61 -4.85 -6.04 5.86
N ALA A 62 -5.56 -4.92 5.98
CA ALA A 62 -5.07 -3.79 6.74
C ALA A 62 -5.99 -3.44 7.88
N MET A 63 -5.42 -2.96 8.99
CA MET A 63 -6.16 -2.52 10.15
C MET A 63 -5.65 -1.18 10.64
N MET A 64 -6.56 -0.23 10.83
CA MET A 64 -6.22 1.09 11.36
C MET A 64 -5.85 1.01 12.83
N ILE A 65 -4.67 1.53 13.15
CA ILE A 65 -4.17 1.64 14.52
C ILE A 65 -4.52 3.02 15.09
N ASP A 66 -4.37 4.07 14.28
CA ASP A 66 -4.63 5.43 14.70
C ASP A 66 -4.91 6.30 13.49
N GLY A 67 -5.68 7.36 13.69
CA GLY A 67 -6.01 8.32 12.62
C GLY A 67 -7.06 7.78 11.65
N VAL A 68 -7.15 8.44 10.51
CA VAL A 68 -8.17 8.18 9.49
C VAL A 68 -7.53 8.20 8.11
N VAL A 69 -7.81 7.21 7.29
CA VAL A 69 -7.36 7.17 5.89
C VAL A 69 -8.53 6.95 4.95
N LEU A 70 -8.42 7.49 3.75
CA LEU A 70 -9.35 7.23 2.66
C LEU A 70 -8.68 6.26 1.68
N ASN A 71 -9.38 5.18 1.37
CA ASN A 71 -8.94 4.18 0.41
C ASN A 71 -9.95 4.01 -0.70
N GLN A 72 -9.48 3.75 -1.91
CA GLN A 72 -10.34 3.35 -3.02
C GLN A 72 -9.64 2.24 -3.78
N MET A 73 -10.35 1.13 -3.95
CA MET A 73 -9.86 -0.05 -4.68
C MET A 73 -10.58 -0.14 -6.01
N ASN A 74 -9.83 -0.37 -7.08
CA ASN A 74 -10.37 -0.56 -8.42
C ASN A 74 -11.31 0.60 -8.80
N CYS A 75 -12.54 0.27 -9.24
CA CYS A 75 -13.58 1.25 -9.55
C CYS A 75 -14.65 1.32 -8.45
N ASP A 76 -14.35 0.79 -7.27
CA ASP A 76 -15.29 0.78 -6.16
C ASP A 76 -15.43 2.16 -5.52
N GLU A 77 -16.44 2.33 -4.69
CA GLU A 77 -16.61 3.59 -3.95
C GLU A 77 -15.47 3.77 -2.94
N PRO A 78 -14.99 5.00 -2.74
CA PRO A 78 -14.00 5.26 -1.69
C PRO A 78 -14.51 4.89 -0.30
N ILE A 79 -13.63 4.37 0.53
CA ILE A 79 -13.93 3.96 1.90
C ILE A 79 -13.05 4.78 2.84
N VAL A 80 -13.66 5.35 3.88
CA VAL A 80 -12.93 6.05 4.95
C VAL A 80 -12.86 5.09 6.14
N SER A 81 -11.64 4.81 6.59
CA SER A 81 -11.38 3.87 7.68
C SER A 81 -10.73 4.59 8.85
N GLN A 82 -11.21 4.28 10.05
CA GLN A 82 -10.72 4.86 11.29
C GLN A 82 -10.30 3.76 12.27
N LYS A 83 -9.75 4.16 13.41
CA LYS A 83 -9.17 3.26 14.40
C LYS A 83 -10.02 2.03 14.64
N GLY A 84 -9.40 0.85 14.54
CA GLY A 84 -10.05 -0.45 14.74
C GLY A 84 -10.75 -0.99 13.50
N GLU A 85 -10.92 -0.21 12.45
CA GLU A 85 -11.54 -0.68 11.21
C GLU A 85 -10.49 -1.33 10.30
N MET A 86 -10.96 -2.24 9.45
CA MET A 86 -10.12 -3.04 8.56
C MET A 86 -10.59 -2.89 7.12
N TRP A 87 -9.67 -3.14 6.19
CA TRP A 87 -10.05 -3.32 4.78
C TRP A 87 -9.26 -4.47 4.17
N TYR A 88 -9.78 -4.98 3.08
CA TYR A 88 -9.19 -6.10 2.34
C TYR A 88 -8.91 -5.69 0.90
N GLU A 89 -7.73 -6.07 0.42
CA GLU A 89 -7.33 -5.92 -0.97
C GLU A 89 -7.09 -7.29 -1.55
N ALA A 90 -7.97 -7.74 -2.45
CA ALA A 90 -7.86 -9.05 -3.08
C ALA A 90 -6.61 -9.13 -3.97
N PRO A 91 -6.10 -10.35 -4.26
CA PRO A 91 -5.02 -10.51 -5.22
C PRO A 91 -5.33 -9.80 -6.54
N GLY A 92 -4.39 -9.01 -7.04
CA GLY A 92 -4.59 -8.22 -8.26
C GLY A 92 -5.33 -6.91 -8.07
N CYS A 93 -5.73 -6.57 -6.86
CA CYS A 93 -6.41 -5.31 -6.55
C CYS A 93 -5.55 -4.12 -6.95
N HIS A 94 -6.19 -3.13 -7.57
CA HIS A 94 -5.58 -1.86 -7.92
C HIS A 94 -5.99 -0.84 -6.88
N HIS A 95 -5.03 -0.42 -6.04
CA HIS A 95 -5.25 0.56 -4.99
C HIS A 95 -5.06 1.94 -5.59
N VAL A 96 -6.17 2.58 -5.98
CA VAL A 96 -6.13 3.81 -6.76
C VAL A 96 -6.08 5.08 -5.91
N ARG A 97 -6.56 5.01 -4.67
CA ARG A 97 -6.41 6.11 -3.70
C ARG A 97 -6.04 5.55 -2.34
N SER A 98 -5.05 6.17 -1.69
CA SER A 98 -4.62 5.87 -0.33
C SER A 98 -4.14 7.19 0.27
N GLU A 99 -4.96 7.82 1.11
CA GLU A 99 -4.78 9.23 1.48
C GLU A 99 -5.08 9.48 2.95
N ASN A 100 -4.22 10.29 3.58
CA ASN A 100 -4.54 10.89 4.87
C ASN A 100 -5.03 12.32 4.63
N ASN A 101 -6.32 12.51 4.62
CA ASN A 101 -6.97 13.81 4.41
C ASN A 101 -7.31 14.51 5.74
N GLY A 102 -6.86 13.94 6.86
CA GLY A 102 -7.08 14.51 8.19
C GLY A 102 -6.02 15.51 8.59
N SER A 103 -6.22 16.11 9.77
CA SER A 103 -5.29 17.08 10.35
C SER A 103 -4.22 16.45 11.23
N GLU A 104 -4.32 15.15 11.49
CA GLU A 104 -3.39 14.40 12.33
C GLU A 104 -2.79 13.23 11.57
N GLY A 105 -1.67 12.69 12.07
CA GLY A 105 -1.05 11.52 11.48
C GLY A 105 -1.96 10.29 11.56
N ALA A 106 -1.78 9.37 10.62
CA ALA A 106 -2.49 8.11 10.59
C ALA A 106 -1.48 6.96 10.58
N LYS A 107 -1.87 5.84 11.19
CA LYS A 107 -1.05 4.64 11.24
C LYS A 107 -1.92 3.41 11.02
N PHE A 108 -1.43 2.48 10.18
CA PHE A 108 -2.10 1.19 10.02
C PHE A 108 -1.08 0.08 9.84
N LEU A 109 -1.52 -1.14 10.14
CA LEU A 109 -0.76 -2.35 9.86
C LEU A 109 -1.36 -3.02 8.64
N ALA A 110 -0.50 -3.51 7.75
CA ALA A 110 -0.91 -4.32 6.61
C ALA A 110 -0.26 -5.69 6.70
N VAL A 111 -1.05 -6.72 6.42
CA VAL A 111 -0.61 -8.10 6.35
C VAL A 111 -0.76 -8.52 4.90
N LEU A 112 0.36 -8.83 4.25
CA LEU A 112 0.36 -9.28 2.86
C LEU A 112 0.62 -10.77 2.81
N ILE A 113 -0.21 -11.49 2.04
CA ILE A 113 0.02 -12.90 1.72
C ILE A 113 0.46 -12.93 0.26
N ILE A 114 1.73 -13.28 0.04
CA ILE A 114 2.40 -13.10 -1.24
C ILE A 114 3.18 -14.36 -1.61
N ASP A 115 3.36 -14.59 -2.91
CA ASP A 115 4.17 -15.71 -3.38
C ASP A 115 5.64 -15.51 -2.98
N ASP A 116 6.27 -16.55 -2.46
CA ASP A 116 7.70 -16.53 -2.09
C ASP A 116 8.58 -16.07 -3.23
N GLN A 117 8.23 -16.44 -4.47
CA GLN A 117 9.00 -16.08 -5.65
C GLN A 117 9.11 -14.56 -5.85
N VAL A 118 8.07 -13.82 -5.46
CA VAL A 118 8.05 -12.37 -5.64
C VAL A 118 9.07 -11.68 -4.75
N ILE A 119 9.31 -12.23 -3.56
CA ILE A 119 10.18 -11.61 -2.55
C ILE A 119 11.54 -12.31 -2.38
N LYS A 120 11.86 -13.29 -3.22
CA LYS A 120 13.11 -14.07 -3.07
C LYS A 120 14.36 -13.18 -3.19
N ASP A 121 14.30 -12.11 -3.96
CA ASP A 121 15.40 -11.16 -4.18
C ASP A 121 15.23 -9.87 -3.38
N GLY A 122 14.31 -9.84 -2.43
CA GLY A 122 14.04 -8.69 -1.57
C GLY A 122 12.57 -8.29 -1.58
N LEU A 123 12.27 -7.24 -0.83
CA LEU A 123 10.89 -6.79 -0.59
C LEU A 123 10.50 -5.57 -1.43
N HIS A 124 11.28 -5.23 -2.44
CA HIS A 124 11.04 -4.03 -3.27
C HIS A 124 9.82 -4.14 -4.19
N ASN A 125 9.31 -5.35 -4.42
CA ASN A 125 8.18 -5.60 -5.32
C ASN A 125 6.82 -5.66 -4.61
N ILE A 126 6.75 -5.38 -3.32
CA ILE A 126 5.49 -5.47 -2.59
C ILE A 126 4.57 -4.28 -2.85
N ILE A 127 5.11 -3.16 -3.32
CA ILE A 127 4.34 -2.02 -3.80
C ILE A 127 4.88 -1.67 -5.19
N VAL A 128 4.01 -1.78 -6.20
CA VAL A 128 4.39 -1.49 -7.59
C VAL A 128 3.52 -0.33 -8.06
N LEU A 129 4.13 0.85 -8.20
CA LEU A 129 3.42 2.04 -8.63
C LEU A 129 3.07 1.94 -10.12
N ASP A 130 1.90 2.43 -10.49
CA ASP A 130 1.51 2.52 -11.90
C ASP A 130 2.53 3.37 -12.68
N ALA A 131 2.96 4.48 -12.08
CA ALA A 131 3.92 5.39 -12.70
C ALA A 131 5.25 4.71 -13.05
N ASP A 132 5.74 3.79 -12.20
CA ASP A 132 6.95 3.02 -12.47
C ASP A 132 6.77 2.11 -13.67
N ARG A 133 5.60 1.48 -13.79
CA ARG A 133 5.29 0.57 -14.91
C ARG A 133 5.16 1.35 -16.22
N GLU A 134 4.50 2.48 -16.20
CA GLU A 134 4.34 3.36 -17.37
C GLU A 134 5.68 3.91 -17.83
N GLY A 135 6.56 4.28 -16.89
CA GLY A 135 7.91 4.75 -17.20
C GLY A 135 8.79 3.69 -17.86
N THR A 136 8.57 2.41 -17.55
CA THR A 136 9.34 1.31 -18.15
C THR A 136 8.77 0.84 -19.47
N ALA A 137 7.54 1.18 -19.79
CA ALA A 137 6.88 0.80 -21.04
C ALA A 137 7.21 1.73 -22.21
N ALA A 138 7.89 2.81 -21.93
CA ALA A 138 8.26 3.81 -22.94
C ALA A 138 9.52 3.37 -23.76
#